data_ac5279aceaaaeaf7dbe92887a2b94d70
#
_entry.id   ac5279aceaaaeaf7dbe92887a2b94d70
#
_cell.length_a   1.000
_cell.length_b   1.000
_cell.length_c   1.000
_cell.angle_alpha   90.00
_cell.angle_beta   90.00
_cell.angle_gamma   90.00
#
_symmetry.space_group_name_H-M   'P 1'
#
loop_
_entity.id
_entity.type
_entity.pdbx_description
1 polymer ?
#
loop_
_entity_poly.entity_id
_entity_poly.type
_entity_poly.pdbx_seq_one_letter_code
_entity_poly.pdbx_strand_id
1 'polypeptide(L)'
;MLTPIGNPQNLYLFTLSGMSLGNFISLMLPYTFLSFIGLLIACIILIDKKAVSVKIQSQRTLTATDKRKAAVYLLLFLVALTSVLRIISVYIAGAVILIVVFMMDRRMLRKPDYALLLTFIFLFVFIGNIKRIPEINLWLHDVIHGHELITAVFASQIISNVPASILLSGFTDNISTLVVGVNLGGLGTIIASMASLISFKYYGTTAGKLNTAYPLTTAGKHNTAYLGVFSSLNLIFLAMLLFLYYLI
;
A
#
# COMPACT_ATOMS: atom_id res chain seq x y z
N MET A 1 1.49 1.76 -7.12
CA MET A 1 2.90 1.34 -7.03
C MET A 1 3.89 2.21 -7.80
N LEU A 2 3.45 3.09 -8.72
CA LEU A 2 4.33 3.90 -9.59
C LEU A 2 5.20 4.91 -8.83
N THR A 3 4.73 5.46 -7.73
CA THR A 3 5.41 6.54 -7.01
C THR A 3 5.80 6.13 -5.58
N PRO A 4 6.85 6.73 -5.01
CA PRO A 4 7.25 6.46 -3.63
C PRO A 4 6.14 6.71 -2.60
N ILE A 5 5.31 7.74 -2.82
CA ILE A 5 4.22 8.10 -1.91
C ILE A 5 2.95 7.26 -2.10
N GLY A 6 2.93 6.35 -3.08
CA GLY A 6 1.75 5.55 -3.41
C GLY A 6 1.35 4.54 -2.32
N ASN A 7 2.33 4.08 -1.54
CA ASN A 7 2.12 3.17 -0.42
C ASN A 7 3.30 3.22 0.59
N PRO A 8 3.10 2.76 1.84
CA PRO A 8 4.13 2.87 2.89
C PRO A 8 5.44 2.14 2.56
N GLN A 9 5.38 0.93 1.97
CA GLN A 9 6.58 0.16 1.64
C GLN A 9 7.44 0.85 0.58
N ASN A 10 6.82 1.50 -0.41
CA ASN A 10 7.55 2.25 -1.42
C ASN A 10 8.25 3.46 -0.82
N LEU A 11 7.56 4.21 0.04
CA LEU A 11 8.13 5.36 0.71
C LEU A 11 9.35 4.96 1.57
N TYR A 12 9.21 3.87 2.32
CA TYR A 12 10.28 3.34 3.16
C TYR A 12 11.48 2.91 2.31
N LEU A 13 11.29 2.05 1.32
CA LEU A 13 12.38 1.53 0.48
C LEU A 13 13.00 2.62 -0.39
N PHE A 14 12.22 3.58 -0.89
CA PHE A 14 12.74 4.76 -1.60
C PHE A 14 13.67 5.59 -0.71
N THR A 15 13.28 5.79 0.54
CA THR A 15 14.11 6.55 1.50
C THR A 15 15.39 5.79 1.82
N LEU A 16 15.32 4.47 1.97
CA LEU A 16 16.45 3.61 2.29
C LEU A 16 17.44 3.47 1.12
N SER A 17 16.92 3.28 -0.11
CA SER A 17 17.73 3.00 -1.30
C SER A 17 18.60 4.17 -1.77
N GLY A 18 18.25 5.39 -1.41
CA GLY A 18 18.91 6.57 -1.97
C GLY A 18 18.61 6.85 -3.46
N MET A 19 17.75 6.06 -4.12
CA MET A 19 17.38 6.25 -5.52
C MET A 19 16.83 7.66 -5.80
N SER A 20 17.05 8.14 -7.03
CA SER A 20 16.33 9.32 -7.52
C SER A 20 14.87 8.97 -7.83
N LEU A 21 13.99 9.98 -7.81
CA LEU A 21 12.58 9.81 -8.17
C LEU A 21 12.42 9.23 -9.59
N GLY A 22 13.28 9.70 -10.54
CA GLY A 22 13.26 9.22 -11.92
C GLY A 22 13.59 7.72 -12.00
N ASN A 23 14.64 7.27 -11.30
CA ASN A 23 15.03 5.87 -11.27
C ASN A 23 13.94 4.99 -10.66
N PHE A 24 13.28 5.45 -9.57
CA PHE A 24 12.18 4.72 -8.96
C PHE A 24 10.98 4.57 -9.92
N ILE A 25 10.60 5.67 -10.58
CA ILE A 25 9.49 5.64 -11.56
C ILE A 25 9.86 4.73 -12.75
N SER A 26 11.06 4.83 -13.29
CA SER A 26 11.51 3.98 -14.41
C SER A 26 11.51 2.50 -14.03
N LEU A 27 11.91 2.16 -12.80
CA LEU A 27 11.86 0.79 -12.28
C LEU A 27 10.44 0.25 -12.21
N MET A 28 9.49 1.06 -11.73
CA MET A 28 8.11 0.61 -11.47
C MET A 28 7.16 0.82 -12.65
N LEU A 29 7.57 1.57 -13.68
CA LEU A 29 6.74 1.92 -14.82
C LEU A 29 6.22 0.70 -15.61
N PRO A 30 7.06 -0.28 -16.01
CA PRO A 30 6.60 -1.42 -16.80
C PRO A 30 5.54 -2.25 -16.06
N TYR A 31 5.74 -2.50 -14.77
CA TYR A 31 4.78 -3.24 -13.94
C TYR A 31 3.47 -2.49 -13.75
N THR A 32 3.56 -1.17 -13.54
CA THR A 32 2.37 -0.32 -13.38
C THR A 32 1.58 -0.22 -14.66
N PHE A 33 2.25 -0.05 -15.80
CA PHE A 33 1.61 0.06 -17.11
C PHE A 33 0.91 -1.25 -17.49
N LEU A 34 1.57 -2.39 -17.31
CA LEU A 34 0.96 -3.70 -17.58
C LEU A 34 -0.23 -3.96 -16.64
N SER A 35 -0.11 -3.62 -15.36
CA SER A 35 -1.21 -3.72 -14.40
C SER A 35 -2.40 -2.84 -14.80
N PHE A 36 -2.14 -1.62 -15.26
CA PHE A 36 -3.20 -0.71 -15.69
C PHE A 36 -3.97 -1.26 -16.91
N ILE A 37 -3.25 -1.76 -17.92
CA ILE A 37 -3.87 -2.39 -19.09
C ILE A 37 -4.68 -3.62 -18.66
N GLY A 38 -4.10 -4.49 -17.85
CA GLY A 38 -4.78 -5.68 -17.34
C GLY A 38 -6.06 -5.35 -16.58
N LEU A 39 -6.03 -4.30 -15.73
CA LEU A 39 -7.21 -3.83 -15.00
C LEU A 39 -8.28 -3.27 -15.94
N LEU A 40 -7.90 -2.52 -16.97
CA LEU A 40 -8.85 -2.03 -17.98
C LEU A 40 -9.55 -3.19 -18.69
N ILE A 41 -8.79 -4.20 -19.10
CA ILE A 41 -9.34 -5.40 -19.74
C ILE A 41 -10.28 -6.12 -18.79
N ALA A 42 -9.85 -6.35 -17.54
CA ALA A 42 -10.68 -6.99 -16.53
C ALA A 42 -11.98 -6.21 -16.27
N CYS A 43 -11.93 -4.88 -16.20
CA CYS A 43 -13.12 -4.05 -16.06
C CYS A 43 -14.08 -4.18 -17.25
N ILE A 44 -13.55 -4.19 -18.47
CA ILE A 44 -14.39 -4.33 -19.69
C ILE A 44 -15.11 -5.68 -19.73
N ILE A 45 -14.42 -6.75 -19.26
CA ILE A 45 -14.95 -8.12 -19.31
C ILE A 45 -15.90 -8.40 -18.13
N LEU A 46 -15.56 -7.94 -16.93
CA LEU A 46 -16.23 -8.37 -15.69
C LEU A 46 -17.35 -7.42 -15.24
N ILE A 47 -17.32 -6.14 -15.65
CA ILE A 47 -18.32 -5.19 -15.19
C ILE A 47 -19.56 -5.26 -16.07
N ASP A 48 -20.71 -5.50 -15.43
CA ASP A 48 -22.04 -5.43 -16.06
C ASP A 48 -22.30 -4.03 -16.59
N LYS A 49 -22.67 -3.91 -17.88
CA LYS A 49 -22.94 -2.62 -18.54
C LYS A 49 -24.31 -2.00 -18.17
N LYS A 50 -24.91 -2.46 -17.07
CA LYS A 50 -26.20 -1.90 -16.60
C LYS A 50 -25.99 -0.52 -16.00
N ALA A 51 -26.77 0.44 -16.46
CA ALA A 51 -26.79 1.78 -15.89
C ALA A 51 -27.24 1.73 -14.43
N VAL A 52 -26.36 2.15 -13.52
CA VAL A 52 -26.70 2.31 -12.11
C VAL A 52 -27.16 3.74 -11.87
N SER A 53 -28.40 3.93 -11.46
CA SER A 53 -28.89 5.24 -11.05
C SER A 53 -28.28 5.59 -9.67
N VAL A 54 -27.30 6.46 -9.67
CA VAL A 54 -26.73 7.00 -8.43
C VAL A 54 -27.58 8.20 -8.01
N LYS A 55 -28.31 8.08 -6.90
CA LYS A 55 -28.93 9.24 -6.25
C LYS A 55 -27.81 10.07 -5.60
N ILE A 56 -27.42 11.15 -6.26
CA ILE A 56 -26.49 12.11 -5.66
C ILE A 56 -27.22 12.77 -4.49
N GLN A 57 -26.84 12.40 -3.28
CA GLN A 57 -27.29 13.12 -2.08
C GLN A 57 -26.80 14.56 -2.17
N SER A 58 -27.69 15.50 -1.83
CA SER A 58 -27.51 16.94 -1.85
C SER A 58 -26.06 17.37 -1.62
N GLN A 59 -25.50 18.11 -2.59
CA GLN A 59 -24.16 18.70 -2.50
C GLN A 59 -24.11 19.65 -1.31
N ARG A 60 -23.35 19.29 -0.28
CA ARG A 60 -23.04 20.21 0.81
C ARG A 60 -22.23 21.36 0.21
N THR A 61 -22.79 22.54 0.18
CA THR A 61 -22.08 23.74 -0.26
C THR A 61 -20.90 23.98 0.71
N LEU A 62 -19.67 24.01 0.15
CA LEU A 62 -18.46 24.28 0.93
C LEU A 62 -18.49 25.73 1.42
N THR A 63 -18.39 25.89 2.73
CA THR A 63 -18.25 27.22 3.33
C THR A 63 -16.87 27.84 3.04
N ALA A 64 -16.74 29.17 3.15
CA ALA A 64 -15.45 29.83 2.99
C ALA A 64 -14.39 29.26 3.95
N THR A 65 -14.79 28.87 5.16
CA THR A 65 -13.93 28.23 6.16
C THR A 65 -13.46 26.85 5.70
N ASP A 66 -14.33 26.06 5.04
CA ASP A 66 -13.94 24.74 4.50
C ASP A 66 -12.93 24.89 3.37
N LYS A 67 -13.09 25.88 2.50
CA LYS A 67 -12.15 26.18 1.41
C LYS A 67 -10.79 26.61 1.95
N ARG A 68 -10.75 27.45 2.99
CA ARG A 68 -9.49 27.88 3.63
C ARG A 68 -8.78 26.69 4.28
N LYS A 69 -9.49 25.83 5.01
CA LYS A 69 -8.92 24.61 5.58
C LYS A 69 -8.35 23.68 4.51
N ALA A 70 -9.09 23.47 3.42
CA ALA A 70 -8.63 22.66 2.30
C ALA A 70 -7.34 23.22 1.67
N ALA A 71 -7.25 24.54 1.49
CA ALA A 71 -6.04 25.19 0.97
C ALA A 71 -4.83 25.00 1.90
N VAL A 72 -5.02 25.13 3.22
CA VAL A 72 -3.93 24.89 4.18
C VAL A 72 -3.49 23.43 4.17
N TYR A 73 -4.43 22.47 4.15
CA TYR A 73 -4.05 21.06 4.06
C TYR A 73 -3.33 20.71 2.76
N LEU A 74 -3.72 21.35 1.65
CA LEU A 74 -3.00 21.20 0.39
C LEU A 74 -1.56 21.72 0.49
N LEU A 75 -1.35 22.88 1.12
CA LEU A 75 0.00 23.41 1.36
C LEU A 75 0.82 22.48 2.26
N LEU A 76 0.25 21.96 3.33
CA LEU A 76 0.93 21.00 4.21
C LEU A 76 1.27 19.70 3.45
N PHE A 77 0.40 19.25 2.56
CA PHE A 77 0.69 18.11 1.68
C PHE A 77 1.87 18.42 0.74
N LEU A 78 1.93 19.61 0.16
CA LEU A 78 3.07 20.03 -0.65
C LEU A 78 4.37 20.07 0.16
N VAL A 79 4.33 20.57 1.41
CA VAL A 79 5.48 20.53 2.33
C VAL A 79 5.92 19.08 2.60
N ALA A 80 4.98 18.17 2.82
CA ALA A 80 5.31 16.76 2.97
C ALA A 80 5.97 16.17 1.70
N LEU A 81 5.48 16.55 0.51
CA LEU A 81 6.07 16.14 -0.76
C LEU A 81 7.53 16.63 -0.92
N THR A 82 7.83 17.86 -0.57
CA THR A 82 9.22 18.37 -0.64
C THR A 82 10.16 17.61 0.29
N SER A 83 9.65 17.11 1.42
CA SER A 83 10.42 16.25 2.32
C SER A 83 10.70 14.87 1.70
N VAL A 84 9.71 14.26 1.04
CA VAL A 84 9.91 12.99 0.31
C VAL A 84 10.91 13.16 -0.83
N LEU A 85 10.89 14.30 -1.51
CA LEU A 85 11.86 14.66 -2.56
C LEU A 85 13.24 15.05 -2.00
N ARG A 86 13.44 14.98 -0.67
CA ARG A 86 14.70 15.30 0.03
C ARG A 86 15.14 16.76 -0.12
N ILE A 87 14.23 17.66 -0.48
CA ILE A 87 14.49 19.12 -0.57
C ILE A 87 14.53 19.72 0.84
N ILE A 88 13.63 19.27 1.73
CA ILE A 88 13.54 19.75 3.13
C ILE A 88 13.71 18.54 4.05
N SER A 89 14.37 18.75 5.19
CA SER A 89 14.51 17.73 6.23
C SER A 89 13.14 17.27 6.73
N VAL A 90 12.98 15.95 6.90
CA VAL A 90 11.76 15.32 7.43
C VAL A 90 11.38 15.85 8.81
N TYR A 91 12.38 16.23 9.64
CA TYR A 91 12.14 16.79 10.97
C TYR A 91 11.53 18.18 10.89
N ILE A 92 11.99 19.04 9.97
CA ILE A 92 11.45 20.37 9.75
C ILE A 92 10.05 20.29 9.18
N ALA A 93 9.84 19.49 8.15
CA ALA A 93 8.52 19.29 7.55
C ALA A 93 7.52 18.73 8.58
N GLY A 94 7.91 17.73 9.35
CA GLY A 94 7.11 17.14 10.42
C GLY A 94 6.73 18.15 11.50
N ALA A 95 7.70 18.95 11.97
CA ALA A 95 7.45 19.99 12.97
C ALA A 95 6.46 21.04 12.45
N VAL A 96 6.64 21.55 11.23
CA VAL A 96 5.73 22.52 10.60
C VAL A 96 4.32 21.95 10.49
N ILE A 97 4.18 20.71 9.99
CA ILE A 97 2.87 20.05 9.84
C ILE A 97 2.19 19.90 11.22
N LEU A 98 2.92 19.40 12.21
CA LEU A 98 2.37 19.19 13.56
C LEU A 98 1.93 20.51 14.20
N ILE A 99 2.74 21.57 14.12
CA ILE A 99 2.42 22.88 14.70
C ILE A 99 1.18 23.46 14.03
N VAL A 100 1.13 23.49 12.69
CA VAL A 100 0.00 24.07 11.96
C VAL A 100 -1.29 23.29 12.21
N VAL A 101 -1.26 21.94 12.18
CA VAL A 101 -2.43 21.11 12.46
C VAL A 101 -2.88 21.26 13.92
N PHE A 102 -1.93 21.35 14.87
CA PHE A 102 -2.23 21.58 16.27
C PHE A 102 -2.94 22.91 16.51
N MET A 103 -2.51 23.98 15.83
CA MET A 103 -3.12 25.30 15.94
C MET A 103 -4.49 25.38 15.24
N MET A 104 -4.65 24.70 14.10
CA MET A 104 -5.84 24.82 13.26
C MET A 104 -6.95 23.85 13.62
N ASP A 105 -6.61 22.60 13.88
CA ASP A 105 -7.58 21.54 14.20
C ASP A 105 -6.94 20.38 15.00
N ARG A 106 -6.88 20.54 16.31
CA ARG A 106 -6.33 19.52 17.23
C ARG A 106 -7.03 18.15 17.13
N ARG A 107 -8.29 18.12 16.66
CA ARG A 107 -9.06 16.88 16.54
C ARG A 107 -8.50 16.00 15.43
N MET A 108 -7.87 16.60 14.42
CA MET A 108 -7.22 15.84 13.33
C MET A 108 -6.03 15.01 13.82
N LEU A 109 -5.33 15.44 14.89
CA LEU A 109 -4.25 14.67 15.49
C LEU A 109 -4.71 13.37 16.16
N ARG A 110 -6.01 13.23 16.44
CA ARG A 110 -6.58 11.99 17.01
C ARG A 110 -7.05 11.00 15.95
N LYS A 111 -7.01 11.37 14.66
CA LYS A 111 -7.49 10.52 13.56
C LYS A 111 -6.47 9.51 13.02
N PRO A 112 -5.14 9.76 13.06
CA PRO A 112 -4.17 8.77 12.63
C PRO A 112 -4.32 7.45 13.38
N ASP A 113 -4.04 6.37 12.69
CA ASP A 113 -3.99 5.03 13.30
C ASP A 113 -2.67 4.88 14.07
N TYR A 114 -2.71 5.24 15.33
CA TYR A 114 -1.54 5.13 16.23
C TYR A 114 -1.14 3.67 16.48
N ALA A 115 -2.07 2.72 16.41
CA ALA A 115 -1.74 1.31 16.55
C ALA A 115 -0.87 0.84 15.38
N LEU A 116 -1.18 1.30 14.17
CA LEU A 116 -0.36 1.03 12.98
C LEU A 116 1.04 1.66 13.11
N LEU A 117 1.15 2.90 13.60
CA LEU A 117 2.44 3.56 13.82
C LEU A 117 3.29 2.81 14.85
N LEU A 118 2.70 2.39 15.96
CA LEU A 118 3.37 1.57 16.98
C LEU A 118 3.82 0.22 16.41
N THR A 119 3.01 -0.41 15.58
CA THR A 119 3.39 -1.66 14.90
C THR A 119 4.66 -1.47 14.08
N PHE A 120 4.79 -0.37 13.33
CA PHE A 120 6.03 -0.09 12.58
C PHE A 120 7.22 0.13 13.52
N ILE A 121 7.05 0.89 14.60
CA ILE A 121 8.14 1.12 15.57
C ILE A 121 8.61 -0.22 16.17
N PHE A 122 7.69 -1.07 16.62
CA PHE A 122 8.05 -2.38 17.18
C PHE A 122 8.70 -3.29 16.14
N LEU A 123 8.26 -3.22 14.88
CA LEU A 123 8.86 -3.97 13.79
C LEU A 123 10.31 -3.54 13.54
N PHE A 124 10.61 -2.23 13.55
CA PHE A 124 11.99 -1.73 13.46
C PHE A 124 12.87 -2.17 14.65
N VAL A 125 12.33 -2.12 15.86
CA VAL A 125 13.03 -2.61 17.05
C VAL A 125 13.29 -4.11 16.95
N PHE A 126 12.31 -4.89 16.52
CA PHE A 126 12.42 -6.33 16.34
C PHE A 126 13.52 -6.69 15.34
N ILE A 127 13.51 -6.05 14.15
CA ILE A 127 14.51 -6.29 13.12
C ILE A 127 15.91 -5.86 13.59
N GLY A 128 16.01 -4.71 14.28
CA GLY A 128 17.26 -4.25 14.87
C GLY A 128 17.84 -5.23 15.88
N ASN A 129 17.00 -5.95 16.62
CA ASN A 129 17.44 -6.99 17.54
C ASN A 129 17.83 -8.28 16.81
N ILE A 130 17.06 -8.72 15.81
CA ILE A 130 17.38 -9.92 15.00
C ILE A 130 18.74 -9.76 14.32
N LYS A 131 19.02 -8.60 13.75
CA LYS A 131 20.32 -8.32 13.11
C LYS A 131 21.52 -8.49 14.02
N ARG A 132 21.34 -8.39 15.34
CA ARG A 132 22.40 -8.58 16.33
C ARG A 132 22.71 -10.03 16.67
N ILE A 133 21.87 -10.98 16.20
CA ILE A 133 22.06 -12.41 16.37
C ILE A 133 22.79 -12.93 15.11
N PRO A 134 24.11 -13.26 15.20
CA PRO A 134 24.91 -13.54 14.02
C PRO A 134 24.38 -14.72 13.20
N GLU A 135 23.90 -15.78 13.86
CA GLU A 135 23.43 -17.00 13.22
C GLU A 135 22.17 -16.71 12.37
N ILE A 136 21.24 -15.93 12.93
CA ILE A 136 20.00 -15.56 12.24
C ILE A 136 20.29 -14.58 11.11
N ASN A 137 21.21 -13.64 11.33
CA ASN A 137 21.60 -12.65 10.32
C ASN A 137 22.21 -13.34 9.10
N LEU A 138 23.17 -14.22 9.31
CA LEU A 138 23.80 -14.98 8.22
C LEU A 138 22.78 -15.85 7.47
N TRP A 139 21.96 -16.60 8.20
CA TRP A 139 20.94 -17.43 7.58
C TRP A 139 19.93 -16.64 6.74
N LEU A 140 19.42 -15.51 7.26
CA LEU A 140 18.50 -14.65 6.52
C LEU A 140 19.18 -14.02 5.32
N HIS A 141 20.42 -13.58 5.46
CA HIS A 141 21.18 -13.05 4.34
C HIS A 141 21.33 -14.10 3.22
N ASP A 142 21.72 -15.32 3.55
CA ASP A 142 21.90 -16.40 2.60
C ASP A 142 20.60 -16.80 1.88
N VAL A 143 19.47 -16.82 2.60
CA VAL A 143 18.15 -17.11 2.02
C VAL A 143 17.65 -16.00 1.10
N ILE A 144 17.98 -14.74 1.41
CA ILE A 144 17.47 -13.58 0.68
C ILE A 144 18.39 -13.23 -0.49
N HIS A 145 19.69 -13.32 -0.31
CA HIS A 145 20.68 -12.90 -1.29
C HIS A 145 20.52 -13.66 -2.63
N GLY A 146 20.33 -12.91 -3.71
CA GLY A 146 20.04 -13.44 -5.04
C GLY A 146 18.61 -13.95 -5.27
N HIS A 147 17.78 -13.98 -4.21
CA HIS A 147 16.38 -14.42 -4.27
C HIS A 147 15.40 -13.38 -3.72
N GLU A 148 15.80 -12.10 -3.70
CA GLU A 148 15.06 -11.00 -3.08
C GLU A 148 13.61 -10.89 -3.59
N LEU A 149 13.41 -11.04 -4.91
CA LEU A 149 12.08 -10.98 -5.52
C LEU A 149 11.16 -12.05 -4.95
N ILE A 150 11.58 -13.30 -5.07
CA ILE A 150 10.75 -14.47 -4.69
C ILE A 150 10.52 -14.47 -3.18
N THR A 151 11.57 -14.23 -2.40
CA THR A 151 11.47 -14.13 -0.93
C THR A 151 10.51 -13.01 -0.52
N ALA A 152 10.55 -11.85 -1.18
CA ALA A 152 9.63 -10.76 -0.91
C ALA A 152 8.19 -11.10 -1.26
N VAL A 153 7.96 -11.78 -2.39
CA VAL A 153 6.62 -12.24 -2.78
C VAL A 153 6.06 -13.21 -1.73
N PHE A 154 6.82 -14.23 -1.34
CA PHE A 154 6.39 -15.21 -0.35
C PHE A 154 6.19 -14.60 1.04
N ALA A 155 7.14 -13.82 1.54
CA ALA A 155 7.02 -13.14 2.83
C ALA A 155 5.76 -12.26 2.88
N SER A 156 5.46 -11.55 1.79
CA SER A 156 4.26 -10.72 1.71
C SER A 156 2.96 -11.50 1.86
N GLN A 157 2.90 -12.75 1.40
CA GLN A 157 1.72 -13.60 1.57
C GLN A 157 1.44 -13.97 3.04
N ILE A 158 2.47 -13.94 3.89
CA ILE A 158 2.40 -14.39 5.29
C ILE A 158 2.24 -13.19 6.23
N ILE A 159 3.09 -12.17 6.07
CA ILE A 159 3.20 -11.03 7.02
C ILE A 159 2.74 -9.70 6.42
N SER A 160 2.20 -9.68 5.20
CA SER A 160 1.90 -8.48 4.42
C SER A 160 3.15 -7.77 3.86
N ASN A 161 2.98 -7.07 2.73
CA ASN A 161 4.07 -6.46 1.98
C ASN A 161 4.81 -5.33 2.73
N VAL A 162 4.14 -4.59 3.62
CA VAL A 162 4.80 -3.52 4.39
C VAL A 162 5.74 -4.11 5.46
N PRO A 163 5.32 -5.01 6.35
CA PRO A 163 6.25 -5.71 7.24
C PRO A 163 7.34 -6.48 6.51
N ALA A 164 7.01 -7.14 5.39
CA ALA A 164 7.99 -7.85 4.57
C ALA A 164 9.08 -6.90 4.04
N SER A 165 8.70 -5.71 3.56
CA SER A 165 9.66 -4.72 3.08
C SER A 165 10.65 -4.27 4.16
N ILE A 166 10.15 -4.04 5.37
CA ILE A 166 10.98 -3.61 6.50
C ILE A 166 11.89 -4.76 6.97
N LEU A 167 11.35 -5.98 7.08
CA LEU A 167 12.12 -7.15 7.49
C LEU A 167 13.25 -7.44 6.51
N LEU A 168 12.92 -7.62 5.23
CA LEU A 168 13.86 -8.08 4.23
C LEU A 168 14.92 -7.04 3.88
N SER A 169 14.58 -5.74 3.91
CA SER A 169 15.54 -4.66 3.68
C SER A 169 16.68 -4.62 4.69
N GLY A 170 16.52 -5.33 5.79
CA GLY A 170 17.57 -5.48 6.79
C GLY A 170 18.68 -6.45 6.39
N PHE A 171 18.47 -7.29 5.39
CA PHE A 171 19.31 -8.44 5.07
C PHE A 171 19.69 -8.51 3.57
N THR A 172 19.42 -7.47 2.80
CA THR A 172 19.84 -7.35 1.40
C THR A 172 20.25 -5.92 1.06
N ASP A 173 21.22 -5.77 0.18
CA ASP A 173 21.62 -4.50 -0.42
C ASP A 173 20.90 -4.24 -1.74
N ASN A 174 20.24 -5.25 -2.32
CA ASN A 174 19.50 -5.14 -3.57
C ASN A 174 18.09 -4.59 -3.36
N ILE A 175 18.02 -3.32 -2.92
CA ILE A 175 16.76 -2.66 -2.62
C ILE A 175 15.89 -2.49 -3.88
N SER A 176 16.47 -2.37 -5.07
CA SER A 176 15.71 -2.25 -6.32
C SER A 176 14.84 -3.48 -6.57
N THR A 177 15.43 -4.68 -6.50
CA THR A 177 14.69 -5.94 -6.63
C THR A 177 13.67 -6.12 -5.50
N LEU A 178 14.04 -5.71 -4.28
CA LEU A 178 13.12 -5.77 -3.15
C LEU A 178 11.89 -4.87 -3.36
N VAL A 179 12.06 -3.66 -3.90
CA VAL A 179 10.93 -2.75 -4.26
C VAL A 179 9.96 -3.45 -5.20
N VAL A 180 10.46 -4.07 -6.26
CA VAL A 180 9.62 -4.83 -7.20
C VAL A 180 8.94 -5.98 -6.47
N GLY A 181 9.71 -6.80 -5.75
CA GLY A 181 9.22 -7.99 -5.06
C GLY A 181 8.08 -7.72 -4.07
N VAL A 182 8.19 -6.69 -3.22
CA VAL A 182 7.12 -6.35 -2.26
C VAL A 182 5.89 -5.72 -2.92
N ASN A 183 6.05 -5.05 -4.07
CA ASN A 183 4.90 -4.54 -4.82
C ASN A 183 4.14 -5.66 -5.52
N LEU A 184 4.85 -6.58 -6.14
CA LEU A 184 4.25 -7.80 -6.72
C LEU A 184 3.68 -8.69 -5.62
N GLY A 185 4.41 -8.84 -4.52
CA GLY A 185 3.99 -9.60 -3.34
C GLY A 185 2.73 -9.08 -2.66
N GLY A 186 2.34 -7.81 -2.89
CA GLY A 186 1.05 -7.26 -2.47
C GLY A 186 -0.16 -7.85 -3.21
N LEU A 187 0.07 -8.59 -4.30
CA LEU A 187 -0.91 -9.40 -5.02
C LEU A 187 -0.93 -10.83 -4.44
N GLY A 188 -2.03 -11.54 -4.65
CA GLY A 188 -2.18 -12.93 -4.17
C GLY A 188 -3.22 -13.03 -3.07
N THR A 189 -2.80 -13.31 -1.83
CA THR A 189 -3.72 -13.46 -0.69
C THR A 189 -4.28 -12.13 -0.21
N ILE A 190 -5.39 -12.17 0.53
CA ILE A 190 -5.98 -10.96 1.14
C ILE A 190 -5.04 -10.34 2.17
N ILE A 191 -4.22 -11.15 2.84
CA ILE A 191 -3.27 -10.70 3.87
C ILE A 191 -2.06 -10.00 3.23
N ALA A 192 -1.75 -10.31 1.98
CA ALA A 192 -0.56 -9.82 1.29
C ALA A 192 -0.47 -8.28 1.22
N SER A 193 -1.59 -7.58 1.28
CA SER A 193 -1.64 -6.12 1.20
C SER A 193 -2.75 -5.53 2.06
N MET A 194 -2.48 -4.42 2.72
CA MET A 194 -3.50 -3.65 3.44
C MET A 194 -4.64 -3.18 2.51
N ALA A 195 -4.34 -2.88 1.24
CA ALA A 195 -5.34 -2.50 0.25
C ALA A 195 -6.34 -3.65 0.01
N SER A 196 -5.85 -4.89 -0.05
CA SER A 196 -6.68 -6.09 -0.18
C SER A 196 -7.61 -6.29 1.03
N LEU A 197 -7.07 -6.11 2.24
CA LEU A 197 -7.85 -6.18 3.48
C LEU A 197 -8.93 -5.08 3.55
N ILE A 198 -8.60 -3.85 3.15
CA ILE A 198 -9.55 -2.74 3.11
C ILE A 198 -10.67 -3.04 2.10
N SER A 199 -10.32 -3.49 0.90
CA SER A 199 -11.28 -3.87 -0.14
C SER A 199 -12.24 -4.95 0.33
N PHE A 200 -11.73 -6.01 0.96
CA PHE A 200 -12.55 -7.07 1.54
C PHE A 200 -13.47 -6.57 2.65
N LYS A 201 -12.96 -5.75 3.55
CA LYS A 201 -13.76 -5.15 4.63
C LYS A 201 -14.90 -4.29 4.09
N TYR A 202 -14.63 -3.45 3.08
CA TYR A 202 -15.66 -2.62 2.46
C TYR A 202 -16.72 -3.46 1.75
N TYR A 203 -16.32 -4.49 1.02
CA TYR A 203 -17.25 -5.40 0.38
C TYR A 203 -18.16 -6.08 1.41
N GLY A 204 -17.59 -6.62 2.50
CA GLY A 204 -18.35 -7.27 3.56
C GLY A 204 -19.34 -6.34 4.26
N THR A 205 -18.97 -5.08 4.52
CA THR A 205 -19.87 -4.10 5.15
C THR A 205 -20.97 -3.61 4.19
N THR A 206 -20.67 -3.49 2.90
CA THR A 206 -21.66 -3.07 1.89
C THR A 206 -22.64 -4.19 1.59
N ALA A 207 -22.14 -5.42 1.44
CA ALA A 207 -22.97 -6.60 1.28
C ALA A 207 -23.88 -6.83 2.50
N GLY A 208 -23.38 -6.59 3.72
CA GLY A 208 -24.17 -6.65 4.95
C GLY A 208 -25.30 -5.63 5.00
N LYS A 209 -25.08 -4.41 4.49
CA LYS A 209 -26.14 -3.37 4.41
C LYS A 209 -27.19 -3.64 3.33
N LEU A 210 -26.80 -4.25 2.22
CA LEU A 210 -27.75 -4.71 1.19
C LEU A 210 -28.56 -5.93 1.67
N ASN A 211 -28.00 -6.75 2.56
CA ASN A 211 -28.63 -7.97 3.08
C ASN A 211 -29.59 -7.75 4.25
N THR A 212 -29.79 -6.52 4.74
CA THR A 212 -30.96 -6.23 5.63
C THR A 212 -32.31 -6.45 4.94
N ALA A 213 -32.29 -6.62 3.60
CA ALA A 213 -33.48 -6.99 2.82
C ALA A 213 -33.54 -8.50 2.46
N TYR A 214 -32.49 -9.32 2.76
CA TYR A 214 -32.44 -10.74 2.42
C TYR A 214 -31.77 -11.57 3.53
N PRO A 215 -32.24 -12.83 3.79
CA PRO A 215 -31.81 -13.59 4.97
C PRO A 215 -30.33 -13.99 4.99
N LEU A 216 -29.80 -14.15 6.20
CA LEU A 216 -28.41 -14.46 6.62
C LEU A 216 -27.67 -15.59 5.85
N THR A 217 -28.38 -16.44 5.15
CA THR A 217 -27.81 -17.55 4.35
C THR A 217 -27.09 -17.14 3.08
N THR A 218 -27.35 -15.93 2.58
CA THR A 218 -26.75 -15.41 1.33
C THR A 218 -25.45 -14.64 1.57
N ALA A 219 -25.24 -14.08 2.76
CA ALA A 219 -24.05 -13.29 3.07
C ALA A 219 -22.74 -14.12 3.01
N GLY A 220 -22.76 -15.35 3.48
CA GLY A 220 -21.63 -16.27 3.43
C GLY A 220 -21.24 -16.68 2.00
N LYS A 221 -22.23 -16.92 1.14
CA LYS A 221 -22.01 -17.27 -0.27
C LYS A 221 -21.43 -16.09 -1.09
N HIS A 222 -21.83 -14.86 -0.81
CA HIS A 222 -21.28 -13.68 -1.47
C HIS A 222 -19.83 -13.42 -1.07
N ASN A 223 -19.47 -13.61 0.18
CA ASN A 223 -18.07 -13.45 0.64
C ASN A 223 -17.15 -14.50 0.01
N THR A 224 -17.56 -15.75 -0.11
CA THR A 224 -16.77 -16.81 -0.78
C THR A 224 -16.63 -16.56 -2.28
N ALA A 225 -17.67 -16.09 -2.95
CA ALA A 225 -17.61 -15.72 -4.36
C ALA A 225 -16.65 -14.53 -4.60
N TYR A 226 -16.73 -13.49 -3.74
CA TYR A 226 -15.78 -12.37 -3.79
C TYR A 226 -14.35 -12.86 -3.58
N LEU A 227 -14.09 -13.68 -2.57
CA LEU A 227 -12.78 -14.25 -2.28
C LEU A 227 -12.22 -15.05 -3.47
N GLY A 228 -13.07 -15.86 -4.11
CA GLY A 228 -12.67 -16.63 -5.29
C GLY A 228 -12.26 -15.74 -6.45
N VAL A 229 -13.08 -14.78 -6.84
CA VAL A 229 -12.79 -13.85 -7.93
C VAL A 229 -11.57 -12.98 -7.60
N PHE A 230 -11.52 -12.43 -6.38
CA PHE A 230 -10.42 -11.60 -5.93
C PHE A 230 -9.09 -12.35 -5.97
N SER A 231 -9.01 -13.54 -5.37
CA SER A 231 -7.78 -14.32 -5.32
C SER A 231 -7.36 -14.81 -6.71
N SER A 232 -8.30 -15.22 -7.55
CA SER A 232 -8.00 -15.65 -8.92
C SER A 232 -7.42 -14.52 -9.76
N LEU A 233 -8.03 -13.33 -9.71
CA LEU A 233 -7.51 -12.15 -10.41
C LEU A 233 -6.13 -11.75 -9.89
N ASN A 234 -5.95 -11.69 -8.58
CA ASN A 234 -4.65 -11.33 -8.00
C ASN A 234 -3.56 -12.34 -8.37
N LEU A 235 -3.85 -13.64 -8.41
CA LEU A 235 -2.90 -14.68 -8.84
C LEU A 235 -2.55 -14.54 -10.33
N ILE A 236 -3.53 -14.25 -11.19
CA ILE A 236 -3.29 -14.01 -12.61
C ILE A 236 -2.37 -12.78 -12.79
N PHE A 237 -2.66 -11.69 -12.09
CA PHE A 237 -1.82 -10.49 -12.15
C PHE A 237 -0.42 -10.75 -11.60
N LEU A 238 -0.29 -11.48 -10.48
CA LEU A 238 1.00 -11.86 -9.92
C LEU A 238 1.82 -12.67 -10.91
N ALA A 239 1.23 -13.70 -11.53
CA ALA A 239 1.90 -14.53 -12.51
C ALA A 239 2.33 -13.70 -13.75
N MET A 240 1.45 -12.84 -14.26
CA MET A 240 1.75 -11.95 -15.39
C MET A 240 2.91 -11.00 -15.08
N LEU A 241 2.94 -10.40 -13.89
CA LEU A 241 3.99 -9.44 -13.51
C LEU A 241 5.31 -10.15 -13.15
N LEU A 242 5.27 -11.35 -12.59
CA LEU A 242 6.46 -12.18 -12.40
C LEU A 242 7.06 -12.59 -13.75
N PHE A 243 6.23 -12.98 -14.70
CA PHE A 243 6.69 -13.26 -16.07
C PHE A 243 7.36 -12.04 -16.70
N LEU A 244 6.77 -10.86 -16.55
CA LEU A 244 7.36 -9.61 -17.03
C LEU A 244 8.75 -9.34 -16.40
N TYR A 245 8.89 -9.60 -15.10
CA TYR A 245 10.17 -9.41 -14.41
C TYR A 245 11.30 -10.28 -15.01
N TYR A 246 11.01 -11.52 -15.35
CA TYR A 246 12.01 -12.42 -15.95
C TYR A 246 12.22 -12.19 -17.46
N LEU A 247 11.38 -11.37 -18.09
CA LEU A 247 11.51 -11.01 -19.51
C LEU A 247 12.37 -9.75 -19.71
N ILE A 248 12.38 -8.83 -18.72
CA ILE A 248 13.15 -7.58 -18.75
C ILE A 248 14.51 -7.78 -18.08
#